data_463272c85491b56ed9009ee7fba745e0
#
_entry.id   463272c85491b56ed9009ee7fba745e0
#
_cell.length_a   1.000
_cell.length_b   1.000
_cell.length_c   1.000
_cell.angle_alpha   90.00
_cell.angle_beta   90.00
_cell.angle_gamma   90.00
#
_symmetry.space_group_name_H-M   'P 1'
#
loop_
_entity.id
_entity.type
_entity.pdbx_description
1 polymer ?
#
loop_
_entity_poly.entity_id
_entity_poly.type
_entity_poly.pdbx_seq_one_letter_code
_entity_poly.pdbx_strand_id
1 'polypeptide(L)'
;MACSCSHEPAPPKPDSKFRTALWIALVVNLTLFVVELIGGAYAHSSALWADALDFFGDAVNYGVSLAVIGASLYWRATVALLKGMTMALFGLVIMGKVIYAYLQGISPEALTMGLIGVLALLANVFTAVILYAFREGDSNMRSVWLCSRNDAIGNAAVILAAVGVFGTGSLWPDIIVAMIMASLGLTAGYQIVKQALAERVLGHESA
;
A
#
# COMPACT_ATOMS: atom_id res chain seq x y z
N MET A 1 9.44 0.31 -52.73
CA MET A 1 9.10 0.88 -51.41
C MET A 1 9.33 -0.23 -50.40
N ALA A 2 10.43 -0.18 -49.67
CA ALA A 2 10.78 -1.18 -48.66
C ALA A 2 10.15 -0.76 -47.34
N CYS A 3 9.21 -1.57 -46.80
CA CYS A 3 8.70 -1.43 -45.45
C CYS A 3 9.82 -1.77 -44.45
N SER A 4 10.37 -0.74 -43.81
CA SER A 4 11.25 -0.88 -42.66
C SER A 4 10.41 -1.27 -41.46
N CYS A 5 10.44 -2.56 -41.09
CA CYS A 5 9.93 -3.00 -39.79
C CYS A 5 10.92 -2.48 -38.75
N SER A 6 10.55 -1.38 -38.08
CA SER A 6 11.23 -0.97 -36.87
C SER A 6 10.98 -2.04 -35.79
N HIS A 7 11.97 -2.88 -35.55
CA HIS A 7 12.00 -3.71 -34.35
C HIS A 7 12.02 -2.76 -33.14
N GLU A 8 10.88 -2.58 -32.50
CA GLU A 8 10.87 -2.09 -31.14
C GLU A 8 11.71 -3.07 -30.30
N PRO A 9 12.75 -2.61 -29.61
CA PRO A 9 13.53 -3.50 -28.75
C PRO A 9 12.59 -4.10 -27.72
N ALA A 10 12.63 -5.43 -27.61
CA ALA A 10 11.88 -6.14 -26.58
C ALA A 10 12.20 -5.50 -25.20
N PRO A 11 11.19 -5.27 -24.35
CA PRO A 11 11.42 -4.65 -23.04
C PRO A 11 12.51 -5.45 -22.30
N PRO A 12 13.48 -4.78 -21.69
CA PRO A 12 14.59 -5.46 -21.00
C PRO A 12 14.01 -6.44 -19.98
N LYS A 13 14.54 -7.68 -19.98
CA LYS A 13 14.15 -8.69 -18.99
C LYS A 13 14.41 -8.10 -17.60
N PRO A 14 13.43 -8.12 -16.67
CA PRO A 14 13.64 -7.58 -15.34
C PRO A 14 14.87 -8.23 -14.71
N ASP A 15 15.77 -7.39 -14.19
CA ASP A 15 16.99 -7.83 -13.52
C ASP A 15 16.61 -8.77 -12.37
N SER A 16 17.34 -9.87 -12.23
CA SER A 16 17.15 -10.83 -11.14
C SER A 16 17.21 -10.15 -9.76
N LYS A 17 18.02 -9.11 -9.63
CA LYS A 17 18.13 -8.29 -8.41
C LYS A 17 16.84 -7.53 -8.10
N PHE A 18 16.17 -6.96 -9.11
CA PHE A 18 14.88 -6.30 -8.92
C PHE A 18 13.80 -7.27 -8.47
N ARG A 19 13.75 -8.47 -9.05
CA ARG A 19 12.82 -9.53 -8.60
C ARG A 19 13.06 -9.92 -7.14
N THR A 20 14.32 -10.05 -6.74
CA THR A 20 14.66 -10.35 -5.33
C THR A 20 14.24 -9.22 -4.41
N ALA A 21 14.48 -7.96 -4.79
CA ALA A 21 14.03 -6.80 -4.02
C ALA A 21 12.50 -6.77 -3.85
N LEU A 22 11.73 -7.08 -4.90
CA LEU A 22 10.27 -7.17 -4.83
C LEU A 22 9.80 -8.30 -3.92
N TRP A 23 10.45 -9.48 -3.92
CA TRP A 23 10.11 -10.56 -3.01
C TRP A 23 10.37 -10.19 -1.55
N ILE A 24 11.50 -9.53 -1.26
CA ILE A 24 11.80 -9.03 0.08
C ILE A 24 10.75 -8.00 0.51
N ALA A 25 10.45 -7.03 -0.35
CA ALA A 25 9.44 -6.00 -0.10
C ALA A 25 8.05 -6.63 0.15
N LEU A 26 7.64 -7.61 -0.67
CA LEU A 26 6.38 -8.34 -0.50
C LEU A 26 6.29 -9.01 0.88
N VAL A 27 7.32 -9.76 1.27
CA VAL A 27 7.32 -10.49 2.55
C VAL A 27 7.31 -9.53 3.73
N VAL A 28 8.11 -8.46 3.67
CA VAL A 28 8.13 -7.42 4.72
C VAL A 28 6.76 -6.78 4.86
N ASN A 29 6.15 -6.31 3.78
CA ASN A 29 4.85 -5.64 3.83
C ASN A 29 3.72 -6.58 4.26
N LEU A 30 3.70 -7.82 3.79
CA LEU A 30 2.70 -8.80 4.23
C LEU A 30 2.84 -9.12 5.73
N THR A 31 4.07 -9.17 6.24
CA THR A 31 4.33 -9.40 7.68
C THR A 31 3.83 -8.21 8.49
N LEU A 32 4.16 -6.99 8.08
CA LEU A 32 3.71 -5.76 8.77
C LEU A 32 2.19 -5.60 8.71
N PHE A 33 1.56 -5.90 7.59
CA PHE A 33 0.09 -5.96 7.50
C PHE A 33 -0.52 -6.79 8.63
N VAL A 34 -0.01 -8.01 8.85
CA VAL A 34 -0.52 -8.88 9.92
C VAL A 34 -0.19 -8.33 11.31
N VAL A 35 1.02 -7.84 11.53
CA VAL A 35 1.46 -7.24 12.81
C VAL A 35 0.59 -6.05 13.15
N GLU A 36 0.29 -5.17 12.21
CA GLU A 36 -0.52 -3.97 12.44
C GLU A 36 -2.01 -4.27 12.62
N LEU A 37 -2.56 -5.26 11.90
CA LEU A 37 -3.93 -5.70 12.16
C LEU A 37 -4.09 -6.19 13.60
N ILE A 38 -3.17 -7.03 14.08
CA ILE A 38 -3.19 -7.57 15.43
C ILE A 38 -2.92 -6.44 16.43
N GLY A 39 -1.88 -5.65 16.21
CA GLY A 39 -1.51 -4.56 17.09
C GLY A 39 -2.55 -3.46 17.17
N GLY A 40 -3.18 -3.10 16.06
CA GLY A 40 -4.30 -2.17 16.03
C GLY A 40 -5.55 -2.67 16.76
N ALA A 41 -5.76 -4.00 16.79
CA ALA A 41 -6.81 -4.59 17.60
C ALA A 41 -6.49 -4.48 19.10
N TYR A 42 -5.24 -4.80 19.51
CA TYR A 42 -4.79 -4.69 20.90
C TYR A 42 -4.76 -3.23 21.38
N ALA A 43 -4.19 -2.34 20.61
CA ALA A 43 -4.09 -0.92 20.92
C ALA A 43 -5.40 -0.16 20.78
N HIS A 44 -6.45 -0.78 20.25
CA HIS A 44 -7.70 -0.11 19.85
C HIS A 44 -7.47 1.09 18.92
N SER A 45 -6.37 1.07 18.12
CA SER A 45 -5.97 2.16 17.24
C SER A 45 -6.57 2.02 15.85
N SER A 46 -7.30 3.03 15.42
CA SER A 46 -7.84 3.12 14.05
C SER A 46 -6.76 3.52 13.05
N ALA A 47 -5.74 4.28 13.49
CA ALA A 47 -4.61 4.68 12.66
C ALA A 47 -3.75 3.47 12.28
N LEU A 48 -3.44 2.54 13.21
CA LEU A 48 -2.74 1.30 12.88
C LEU A 48 -3.51 0.42 11.90
N TRP A 49 -4.85 0.38 11.98
CA TRP A 49 -5.66 -0.35 10.99
C TRP A 49 -5.62 0.31 9.61
N ALA A 50 -5.55 1.64 9.58
CA ALA A 50 -5.42 2.37 8.32
C ALA A 50 -4.04 2.18 7.71
N ASP A 51 -2.98 2.14 8.51
CA ASP A 51 -1.60 1.85 8.10
C ASP A 51 -1.47 0.39 7.57
N ALA A 52 -2.10 -0.58 8.25
CA ALA A 52 -2.19 -1.95 7.76
C ALA A 52 -2.78 -2.05 6.33
N LEU A 53 -3.73 -1.17 5.98
CA LEU A 53 -4.27 -1.13 4.62
C LEU A 53 -3.20 -0.73 3.59
N ASP A 54 -2.32 0.20 3.92
CA ASP A 54 -1.23 0.61 3.03
C ASP A 54 -0.22 -0.53 2.84
N PHE A 55 0.16 -1.24 3.91
CA PHE A 55 1.00 -2.45 3.81
C PHE A 55 0.36 -3.55 2.96
N PHE A 56 -0.95 -3.75 3.08
CA PHE A 56 -1.68 -4.68 2.21
C PHE A 56 -1.65 -4.23 0.76
N GLY A 57 -1.92 -2.96 0.50
CA GLY A 57 -1.89 -2.37 -0.83
C GLY A 57 -0.54 -2.55 -1.52
N ASP A 58 0.54 -2.33 -0.78
CA ASP A 58 1.91 -2.50 -1.24
C ASP A 58 2.28 -3.96 -1.48
N ALA A 59 1.92 -4.86 -0.57
CA ALA A 59 2.14 -6.29 -0.75
C ALA A 59 1.48 -6.78 -2.06
N VAL A 60 0.25 -6.35 -2.35
CA VAL A 60 -0.41 -6.67 -3.61
C VAL A 60 0.31 -6.03 -4.80
N ASN A 61 0.79 -4.79 -4.69
CA ASN A 61 1.58 -4.14 -5.75
C ASN A 61 2.84 -4.92 -6.10
N TYR A 62 3.60 -5.35 -5.08
CA TYR A 62 4.81 -6.14 -5.29
C TYR A 62 4.49 -7.51 -5.88
N GLY A 63 3.42 -8.16 -5.40
CA GLY A 63 2.94 -9.43 -5.95
C GLY A 63 2.52 -9.32 -7.41
N VAL A 64 1.77 -8.28 -7.76
CA VAL A 64 1.38 -7.98 -9.15
C VAL A 64 2.62 -7.70 -9.99
N SER A 65 3.54 -6.87 -9.52
CA SER A 65 4.79 -6.57 -10.24
C SER A 65 5.61 -7.83 -10.53
N LEU A 66 5.61 -8.79 -9.61
CA LEU A 66 6.25 -10.10 -9.80
C LEU A 66 5.51 -10.99 -10.79
N ALA A 67 4.18 -10.98 -10.77
CA ALA A 67 3.33 -11.85 -11.60
C ALA A 67 3.19 -11.33 -13.05
N VAL A 68 3.35 -10.02 -13.25
CA VAL A 68 3.15 -9.33 -14.54
C VAL A 68 4.17 -9.71 -15.60
N ILE A 69 5.25 -10.37 -15.21
CA ILE A 69 6.28 -10.81 -16.14
C ILE A 69 5.71 -11.94 -17.01
N GLY A 70 5.03 -11.55 -18.10
CA GLY A 70 4.48 -12.46 -19.09
C GLY A 70 2.96 -12.68 -19.09
N ALA A 71 2.21 -11.99 -18.22
CA ALA A 71 0.74 -12.10 -18.18
C ALA A 71 0.06 -11.15 -19.19
N SER A 72 -1.06 -11.60 -19.78
CA SER A 72 -1.88 -10.75 -20.67
C SER A 72 -2.48 -9.54 -19.95
N LEU A 73 -2.77 -8.47 -20.68
CA LEU A 73 -3.38 -7.24 -20.15
C LEU A 73 -4.68 -7.52 -19.37
N TYR A 74 -5.50 -8.44 -19.88
CA TYR A 74 -6.76 -8.84 -19.23
C TYR A 74 -6.55 -9.39 -17.81
N TRP A 75 -5.59 -10.30 -17.61
CA TRP A 75 -5.30 -10.87 -16.29
C TRP A 75 -4.71 -9.83 -15.34
N ARG A 76 -3.83 -8.96 -15.83
CA ARG A 76 -3.26 -7.85 -15.07
C ARG A 76 -4.35 -6.90 -14.56
N ALA A 77 -5.25 -6.49 -15.45
CA ALA A 77 -6.39 -5.65 -15.11
C ALA A 77 -7.36 -6.32 -14.14
N THR A 78 -7.58 -7.65 -14.26
CA THR A 78 -8.45 -8.39 -13.34
C THR A 78 -7.88 -8.41 -11.92
N VAL A 79 -6.58 -8.65 -11.76
CA VAL A 79 -5.91 -8.61 -10.44
C VAL A 79 -5.92 -7.20 -9.86
N ALA A 80 -5.68 -6.17 -10.68
CA ALA A 80 -5.77 -4.78 -10.26
C ALA A 80 -7.19 -4.40 -9.81
N LEU A 81 -8.23 -4.89 -10.50
CA LEU A 81 -9.63 -4.69 -10.10
C LEU A 81 -9.92 -5.28 -8.72
N LEU A 82 -9.53 -6.55 -8.49
CA LEU A 82 -9.70 -7.19 -7.18
C LEU A 82 -8.98 -6.41 -6.07
N LYS A 83 -7.74 -5.97 -6.33
CA LYS A 83 -7.00 -5.12 -5.40
C LYS A 83 -7.75 -3.84 -5.06
N GLY A 84 -8.17 -3.07 -6.07
CA GLY A 84 -8.87 -1.81 -5.88
C GLY A 84 -10.19 -1.99 -5.07
N MET A 85 -10.94 -3.05 -5.36
CA MET A 85 -12.15 -3.39 -4.61
C MET A 85 -11.84 -3.74 -3.14
N THR A 86 -10.79 -4.54 -2.89
CA THR A 86 -10.39 -4.91 -1.53
C THR A 86 -9.92 -3.68 -0.75
N MET A 87 -9.12 -2.80 -1.35
CA MET A 87 -8.70 -1.55 -0.73
C MET A 87 -9.89 -0.65 -0.38
N ALA A 88 -10.86 -0.50 -1.28
CA ALA A 88 -12.07 0.28 -1.02
C ALA A 88 -12.89 -0.33 0.13
N LEU A 89 -13.07 -1.66 0.15
CA LEU A 89 -13.78 -2.36 1.22
C LEU A 89 -13.07 -2.15 2.58
N PHE A 90 -11.75 -2.32 2.65
CA PHE A 90 -10.98 -2.08 3.87
C PHE A 90 -11.09 -0.63 4.32
N GLY A 91 -10.98 0.34 3.41
CA GLY A 91 -11.18 1.76 3.73
C GLY A 91 -12.55 2.04 4.36
N LEU A 92 -13.62 1.42 3.84
CA LEU A 92 -14.96 1.52 4.44
C LEU A 92 -15.04 0.89 5.83
N VAL A 93 -14.41 -0.26 6.03
CA VAL A 93 -14.33 -0.94 7.34
C VAL A 93 -13.61 -0.04 8.36
N ILE A 94 -12.50 0.59 7.96
CA ILE A 94 -11.75 1.51 8.83
C ILE A 94 -12.61 2.73 9.18
N MET A 95 -13.31 3.33 8.22
CA MET A 95 -14.24 4.44 8.50
C MET A 95 -15.33 4.02 9.48
N GLY A 96 -15.89 2.82 9.36
CA GLY A 96 -16.82 2.26 10.33
C GLY A 96 -16.20 2.09 11.72
N LYS A 97 -14.94 1.62 11.81
CA LYS A 97 -14.20 1.53 13.08
C LYS A 97 -13.96 2.88 13.72
N VAL A 98 -13.60 3.89 12.94
CA VAL A 98 -13.40 5.28 13.42
C VAL A 98 -14.69 5.81 14.05
N ILE A 99 -15.83 5.65 13.37
CA ILE A 99 -17.14 6.04 13.89
C ILE A 99 -17.45 5.29 15.18
N TYR A 100 -17.23 3.98 15.21
CA TYR A 100 -17.46 3.15 16.40
C TYR A 100 -16.59 3.60 17.58
N ALA A 101 -15.27 3.79 17.37
CA ALA A 101 -14.34 4.24 18.40
C ALA A 101 -14.74 5.63 18.97
N TYR A 102 -15.16 6.54 18.09
CA TYR A 102 -15.66 7.86 18.49
C TYR A 102 -16.91 7.76 19.36
N LEU A 103 -17.91 6.96 18.96
CA LEU A 103 -19.17 6.81 19.69
C LEU A 103 -18.98 6.14 21.05
N GLN A 104 -18.00 5.22 21.17
CA GLN A 104 -17.71 4.52 22.42
C GLN A 104 -16.72 5.28 23.31
N GLY A 105 -16.09 6.34 22.81
CA GLY A 105 -15.07 7.08 23.55
C GLY A 105 -13.81 6.24 23.86
N ILE A 106 -13.52 5.22 23.00
CA ILE A 106 -12.39 4.33 23.20
C ILE A 106 -11.10 5.08 22.85
N SER A 107 -10.24 5.26 23.84
CA SER A 107 -8.91 5.86 23.66
C SER A 107 -7.91 4.74 23.31
N PRO A 108 -7.07 4.91 22.25
CA PRO A 108 -6.08 3.91 21.89
C PRO A 108 -4.94 3.83 22.92
N GLU A 109 -4.29 2.68 22.99
CA GLU A 109 -3.12 2.47 23.85
C GLU A 109 -1.86 3.01 23.13
N ALA A 110 -1.39 4.18 23.59
CA ALA A 110 -0.37 4.98 22.92
C ALA A 110 1.00 4.28 22.83
N LEU A 111 1.37 3.45 23.82
CA LEU A 111 2.67 2.78 23.81
C LEU A 111 2.75 1.72 22.72
N THR A 112 1.77 0.83 22.66
CA THR A 112 1.68 -0.20 21.61
C THR A 112 1.57 0.42 20.22
N MET A 113 0.73 1.46 20.07
CA MET A 113 0.60 2.22 18.82
C MET A 113 1.94 2.82 18.38
N GLY A 114 2.68 3.43 19.30
CA GLY A 114 3.99 4.02 19.01
C GLY A 114 5.05 2.99 18.66
N LEU A 115 5.13 1.88 19.39
CA LEU A 115 6.10 0.82 19.12
C LEU A 115 5.88 0.16 17.77
N ILE A 116 4.63 -0.13 17.41
CA ILE A 116 4.29 -0.72 16.12
C ILE A 116 4.54 0.29 14.99
N GLY A 117 4.15 1.57 15.16
CA GLY A 117 4.43 2.61 14.18
C GLY A 117 5.93 2.82 13.92
N VAL A 118 6.79 2.71 14.95
CA VAL A 118 8.24 2.74 14.76
C VAL A 118 8.72 1.52 13.97
N LEU A 119 8.21 0.33 14.26
CA LEU A 119 8.55 -0.88 13.52
C LEU A 119 8.12 -0.76 12.04
N ALA A 120 6.93 -0.25 11.78
CA ALA A 120 6.39 0.02 10.46
C ALA A 120 7.27 1.04 9.68
N LEU A 121 7.62 2.16 10.33
CA LEU A 121 8.52 3.15 9.74
C LEU A 121 9.88 2.54 9.35
N LEU A 122 10.48 1.74 10.23
CA LEU A 122 11.76 1.08 9.95
C LEU A 122 11.65 0.10 8.77
N ALA A 123 10.54 -0.64 8.67
CA ALA A 123 10.29 -1.56 7.59
C ALA A 123 10.11 -0.83 6.24
N ASN A 124 9.37 0.28 6.21
CA ASN A 124 9.18 1.06 4.99
C ASN A 124 10.44 1.82 4.57
N VAL A 125 11.22 2.35 5.52
CA VAL A 125 12.55 2.91 5.23
C VAL A 125 13.47 1.83 4.65
N PHE A 126 13.51 0.64 5.25
CA PHE A 126 14.30 -0.49 4.74
C PHE A 126 13.89 -0.87 3.31
N THR A 127 12.59 -1.00 3.05
CA THR A 127 12.04 -1.30 1.72
C THR A 127 12.39 -0.19 0.72
N ALA A 128 12.23 1.08 1.09
CA ALA A 128 12.60 2.22 0.24
C ALA A 128 14.10 2.24 -0.09
N VAL A 129 14.97 1.89 0.86
CA VAL A 129 16.43 1.81 0.63
C VAL A 129 16.78 0.69 -0.35
N ILE A 130 16.19 -0.50 -0.21
CA ILE A 130 16.41 -1.61 -1.15
C ILE A 130 15.95 -1.22 -2.57
N LEU A 131 14.78 -0.56 -2.68
CA LEU A 131 14.20 -0.16 -3.95
C LEU A 131 14.87 1.09 -4.55
N TYR A 132 15.61 1.86 -3.76
CA TYR A 132 16.30 3.07 -4.21
C TYR A 132 17.26 2.82 -5.38
N ALA A 133 17.91 1.65 -5.42
CA ALA A 133 18.79 1.27 -6.51
C ALA A 133 18.09 1.23 -7.88
N PHE A 134 16.75 1.10 -7.90
CA PHE A 134 15.92 0.96 -9.10
C PHE A 134 15.10 2.23 -9.40
N ARG A 135 15.27 3.34 -8.69
CA ARG A 135 14.50 4.60 -8.82
C ARG A 135 14.61 5.27 -10.20
N GLU A 136 15.69 5.01 -10.93
CA GLU A 136 15.96 5.56 -12.26
C GLU A 136 15.66 4.54 -13.38
N GLY A 137 15.06 3.39 -13.03
CA GLY A 137 14.63 2.36 -13.97
C GLY A 137 13.36 2.74 -14.73
N ASP A 138 12.62 1.73 -15.19
CA ASP A 138 11.35 1.93 -15.86
C ASP A 138 10.27 2.53 -14.94
N SER A 139 9.09 2.84 -15.51
CA SER A 139 7.98 3.44 -14.76
C SER A 139 7.51 2.58 -13.59
N ASN A 140 7.55 1.25 -13.72
CA ASN A 140 7.17 0.33 -12.65
C ASN A 140 8.19 0.37 -11.50
N MET A 141 9.49 0.30 -11.81
CA MET A 141 10.57 0.38 -10.82
C MET A 141 10.51 1.70 -10.04
N ARG A 142 10.34 2.82 -10.76
CA ARG A 142 10.23 4.14 -10.14
C ARG A 142 8.98 4.26 -9.27
N SER A 143 7.83 3.75 -9.71
CA SER A 143 6.58 3.85 -8.95
C SER A 143 6.65 3.08 -7.65
N VAL A 144 7.21 1.86 -7.67
CA VAL A 144 7.40 1.02 -6.49
C VAL A 144 8.24 1.72 -5.42
N TRP A 145 9.36 2.36 -5.82
CA TRP A 145 10.19 3.13 -4.88
C TRP A 145 9.45 4.36 -4.33
N LEU A 146 8.71 5.10 -5.18
CA LEU A 146 7.95 6.28 -4.75
C LEU A 146 6.86 5.92 -3.74
N CYS A 147 6.17 4.78 -3.91
CA CYS A 147 5.21 4.28 -2.94
C CYS A 147 5.89 4.07 -1.59
N SER A 148 6.90 3.19 -1.50
CA SER A 148 7.59 2.91 -0.22
C SER A 148 8.15 4.16 0.47
N ARG A 149 8.60 5.17 -0.29
CA ARG A 149 9.02 6.45 0.29
C ARG A 149 7.84 7.21 0.91
N ASN A 150 6.70 7.22 0.24
CA ASN A 150 5.51 7.93 0.73
C ASN A 150 4.91 7.24 1.95
N ASP A 151 4.96 5.89 2.00
CA ASP A 151 4.47 5.11 3.13
C ASP A 151 5.31 5.34 4.38
N ALA A 152 6.64 5.52 4.23
CA ALA A 152 7.49 5.95 5.35
C ALA A 152 7.04 7.31 5.93
N ILE A 153 6.51 8.22 5.11
CA ILE A 153 5.94 9.50 5.57
C ILE A 153 4.61 9.25 6.31
N GLY A 154 3.77 8.35 5.80
CA GLY A 154 2.52 7.93 6.45
C GLY A 154 2.76 7.37 7.85
N ASN A 155 3.74 6.47 7.98
CA ASN A 155 4.11 5.87 9.27
C ASN A 155 4.64 6.90 10.27
N ALA A 156 5.35 7.92 9.81
CA ALA A 156 5.73 9.04 10.68
C ALA A 156 4.48 9.77 11.24
N ALA A 157 3.40 9.87 10.47
CA ALA A 157 2.15 10.45 10.95
C ALA A 157 1.48 9.57 12.03
N VAL A 158 1.54 8.22 11.91
CA VAL A 158 1.06 7.28 12.95
C VAL A 158 1.83 7.48 14.25
N ILE A 159 3.16 7.62 14.18
CA ILE A 159 3.99 7.89 15.37
C ILE A 159 3.62 9.23 16.01
N LEU A 160 3.41 10.27 15.22
CA LEU A 160 2.97 11.58 15.72
C LEU A 160 1.60 11.49 16.38
N ALA A 161 0.68 10.68 15.84
CA ALA A 161 -0.61 10.41 16.48
C ALA A 161 -0.43 9.71 17.83
N ALA A 162 0.47 8.71 17.92
CA ALA A 162 0.76 8.03 19.18
C ALA A 162 1.30 9.00 20.26
N VAL A 163 2.22 9.90 19.87
CA VAL A 163 2.71 10.96 20.76
C VAL A 163 1.58 11.89 21.20
N GLY A 164 0.69 12.25 20.29
CA GLY A 164 -0.49 13.08 20.58
C GLY A 164 -1.45 12.40 21.55
N VAL A 165 -1.72 11.09 21.37
CA VAL A 165 -2.56 10.30 22.29
C VAL A 165 -1.90 10.22 23.67
N PHE A 166 -0.60 9.93 23.72
CA PHE A 166 0.15 9.87 24.97
C PHE A 166 0.13 11.19 25.75
N GLY A 167 0.34 12.30 25.06
CA GLY A 167 0.38 13.65 25.70
C GLY A 167 -0.99 14.20 26.11
N THR A 168 -2.06 13.81 25.43
CA THR A 168 -3.42 14.37 25.67
C THR A 168 -4.38 13.39 26.36
N GLY A 169 -4.08 12.09 26.35
CA GLY A 169 -5.02 11.02 26.74
C GLY A 169 -6.27 10.96 25.84
N SER A 170 -6.26 11.62 24.71
CA SER A 170 -7.41 11.79 23.82
C SER A 170 -7.34 10.87 22.63
N LEU A 171 -8.51 10.39 22.16
CA LEU A 171 -8.64 9.56 20.95
C LEU A 171 -8.48 10.35 19.63
N TRP A 172 -8.54 11.69 19.69
CA TRP A 172 -8.57 12.51 18.48
C TRP A 172 -7.36 12.40 17.56
N PRO A 173 -6.11 12.36 18.06
CA PRO A 173 -4.95 12.20 17.18
C PRO A 173 -5.02 10.91 16.33
N ASP A 174 -5.44 9.79 16.92
CA ASP A 174 -5.63 8.51 16.25
C ASP A 174 -6.74 8.59 15.18
N ILE A 175 -7.90 9.14 15.54
CA ILE A 175 -9.03 9.31 14.63
C ILE A 175 -8.66 10.18 13.43
N ILE A 176 -7.98 11.30 13.64
CA ILE A 176 -7.62 12.22 12.54
C ILE A 176 -6.70 11.50 11.54
N VAL A 177 -5.66 10.84 12.03
CA VAL A 177 -4.73 10.11 11.16
C VAL A 177 -5.44 8.96 10.47
N ALA A 178 -6.25 8.17 11.18
CA ALA A 178 -7.04 7.10 10.59
C ALA A 178 -7.99 7.58 9.48
N MET A 179 -8.67 8.71 9.68
CA MET A 179 -9.56 9.30 8.67
C MET A 179 -8.79 9.76 7.43
N ILE A 180 -7.63 10.38 7.60
CA ILE A 180 -6.79 10.81 6.48
C ILE A 180 -6.34 9.59 5.68
N MET A 181 -5.76 8.58 6.32
CA MET A 181 -5.25 7.38 5.67
C MET A 181 -6.37 6.57 5.00
N ALA A 182 -7.49 6.36 5.69
CA ALA A 182 -8.65 5.67 5.11
C ALA A 182 -9.22 6.40 3.88
N SER A 183 -9.25 7.74 3.90
CA SER A 183 -9.70 8.55 2.76
C SER A 183 -8.74 8.42 1.58
N LEU A 184 -7.44 8.39 1.82
CA LEU A 184 -6.41 8.15 0.79
C LEU A 184 -6.55 6.74 0.22
N GLY A 185 -6.73 5.71 1.06
CA GLY A 185 -6.95 4.33 0.64
C GLY A 185 -8.22 4.16 -0.21
N LEU A 186 -9.34 4.79 0.18
CA LEU A 186 -10.57 4.80 -0.61
C LEU A 186 -10.40 5.47 -1.97
N THR A 187 -9.69 6.61 -2.00
CA THR A 187 -9.41 7.33 -3.25
C THR A 187 -8.52 6.51 -4.18
N ALA A 188 -7.47 5.89 -3.64
CA ALA A 188 -6.59 5.00 -4.39
C ALA A 188 -7.35 3.77 -4.91
N GLY A 189 -8.17 3.12 -4.07
CA GLY A 189 -9.02 2.00 -4.46
C GLY A 189 -9.95 2.35 -5.61
N TYR A 190 -10.62 3.50 -5.54
CA TYR A 190 -11.49 3.99 -6.61
C TYR A 190 -10.73 4.21 -7.93
N GLN A 191 -9.55 4.86 -7.88
CA GLN A 191 -8.73 5.11 -9.06
C GLN A 191 -8.26 3.80 -9.71
N ILE A 192 -7.82 2.83 -8.91
CA ILE A 192 -7.39 1.51 -9.38
C ILE A 192 -8.56 0.78 -10.04
N VAL A 193 -9.74 0.75 -9.42
CA VAL A 193 -10.95 0.12 -10.00
C VAL A 193 -11.30 0.76 -11.35
N LYS A 194 -11.33 2.08 -11.41
CA LYS A 194 -11.66 2.82 -12.65
C LYS A 194 -10.68 2.49 -13.78
N GLN A 195 -9.38 2.49 -13.48
CA GLN A 195 -8.35 2.16 -14.47
C GLN A 195 -8.43 0.70 -14.91
N ALA A 196 -8.57 -0.23 -13.96
CA ALA A 196 -8.65 -1.66 -14.26
C ALA A 196 -9.87 -2.03 -15.12
N LEU A 197 -11.01 -1.38 -14.91
CA LEU A 197 -12.19 -1.56 -15.76
C LEU A 197 -11.93 -1.10 -17.20
N ALA A 198 -11.26 0.05 -17.38
CA ALA A 198 -10.90 0.54 -18.71
C ALA A 198 -9.91 -0.41 -19.43
N GLU A 199 -8.88 -0.88 -18.72
CA GLU A 199 -7.88 -1.80 -19.29
C GLU A 199 -8.47 -3.18 -19.62
N ARG A 200 -9.47 -3.67 -18.88
CA ARG A 200 -10.15 -4.94 -19.18
C ARG A 200 -10.93 -4.88 -20.49
N VAL A 201 -11.57 -3.74 -20.80
CA VAL A 201 -12.28 -3.55 -22.07
C VAL A 201 -11.29 -3.62 -23.22
N LEU A 202 -10.17 -2.89 -23.15
CA LEU A 202 -9.12 -2.90 -24.17
C LEU A 202 -8.46 -4.29 -24.33
N GLY A 203 -8.23 -5.00 -23.23
CA GLY A 203 -7.65 -6.33 -23.24
C GLY A 203 -8.58 -7.42 -23.82
N HIS A 204 -9.89 -7.16 -23.88
CA HIS A 204 -10.86 -8.07 -24.50
C HIS A 204 -10.95 -7.87 -26.03
N GLU A 205 -10.67 -6.65 -26.51
CA GLU A 205 -10.66 -6.33 -27.96
C GLU A 205 -9.37 -6.81 -28.65
N SER A 206 -8.30 -7.08 -27.88
CA SER A 206 -6.99 -7.49 -28.39
C SER A 206 -6.71 -8.99 -28.29
N ALA A 207 -7.65 -9.80 -27.78
CA ALA A 207 -7.57 -11.25 -27.63
C ALA A 207 -8.40 -11.98 -28.66
#